data_e02deac9b8e300c35108f5a61dd1c0a7
#
_entry.id   e02deac9b8e300c35108f5a61dd1c0a7
#
_cell.length_a   1.000
_cell.length_b   1.000
_cell.length_c   1.000
_cell.angle_alpha   90.00
_cell.angle_beta   90.00
_cell.angle_gamma   90.00
#
_symmetry.space_group_name_H-M   'P 1'
#
loop_
_entity.id
_entity.type
_entity.pdbx_description
1 polymer ?
#
loop_
_entity_poly.entity_id
_entity_poly.type
_entity_poly.pdbx_seq_one_letter_code
_entity_poly.pdbx_strand_id
1 'polypeptide(L)'
;MLSSSLTSVKTLPLKKRLCFLXXXXXXXXVSSVLIFCEFLIYYVVIFQCRWPEVKGGAHMGKKETPTSVLKAIILADTHLLGEIKGHWLDKLRREWQMERSFQTALWLLQPDIVFILGDVFDEGKWSSPQAWADDVRRFQKMFKYPVSTELVVIVGNHDIGFHYEMTTYKVNRFEKVFNFTSGKLLTRKGINFVVVNSVAMEGDGCAVCRTSEAKLVALSHKLNCSQQKPNPSNKRCSDVEKLPASEPILLQHYPLYRKSDAECSGEDSAPPEEKNIPFKEKYDVLSQEASQKV
;
A
#
# COMPACT_ATOMS: atom_id res chain seq x y z
N MET A 1 -12.12 51.20 -61.50
CA MET A 1 -12.11 51.85 -60.17
C MET A 1 -12.23 50.76 -59.10
N LEU A 2 -11.10 50.31 -58.55
CA LEU A 2 -11.05 49.35 -57.44
C LEU A 2 -10.85 50.15 -56.14
N SER A 3 -11.93 50.24 -55.39
CA SER A 3 -11.92 50.90 -54.06
C SER A 3 -11.35 49.90 -53.05
N SER A 4 -10.09 50.13 -52.60
CA SER A 4 -9.49 49.37 -51.52
C SER A 4 -10.04 49.90 -50.17
N SER A 5 -10.94 49.14 -49.57
CA SER A 5 -11.38 49.43 -48.20
C SER A 5 -10.28 48.96 -47.22
N LEU A 6 -9.49 49.89 -46.77
CA LEU A 6 -8.54 49.67 -45.64
C LEU A 6 -9.34 49.55 -44.34
N THR A 7 -9.48 48.32 -43.83
CA THR A 7 -10.07 48.11 -42.52
C THR A 7 -9.12 48.67 -41.44
N SER A 8 -9.58 49.76 -40.83
CA SER A 8 -8.86 50.42 -39.71
C SER A 8 -8.82 49.47 -38.52
N VAL A 9 -7.66 48.89 -38.24
CA VAL A 9 -7.43 48.13 -37.02
C VAL A 9 -7.39 49.11 -35.82
N LYS A 10 -8.48 49.20 -35.07
CA LYS A 10 -8.57 49.98 -33.85
C LYS A 10 -7.56 49.47 -32.82
N THR A 11 -6.45 50.15 -32.60
CA THR A 11 -5.48 49.81 -31.58
C THR A 11 -6.04 50.11 -30.20
N LEU A 12 -6.05 49.13 -29.30
CA LEU A 12 -6.49 49.31 -27.92
C LEU A 12 -5.62 50.38 -27.21
N PRO A 13 -6.23 51.26 -26.38
CA PRO A 13 -5.48 52.25 -25.62
C PRO A 13 -4.45 51.57 -24.70
N LEU A 14 -3.31 52.25 -24.53
CA LEU A 14 -2.10 51.70 -23.84
C LEU A 14 -2.43 51.12 -22.45
N LYS A 15 -3.29 51.76 -21.66
CA LYS A 15 -3.73 51.25 -20.35
C LYS A 15 -4.43 49.89 -20.42
N LYS A 16 -5.26 49.68 -21.45
CA LYS A 16 -5.96 48.41 -21.64
C LYS A 16 -4.99 47.31 -22.09
N ARG A 17 -3.98 47.65 -22.90
CA ARG A 17 -2.93 46.70 -23.31
C ARG A 17 -2.09 46.27 -22.11
N LEU A 18 -1.73 47.22 -21.25
CA LEU A 18 -0.93 46.96 -20.06
C LEU A 18 -1.68 46.02 -19.09
N CYS A 19 -2.96 46.32 -18.90
CA CYS A 19 -3.84 45.52 -18.05
C CYS A 19 -3.98 44.08 -18.60
N PHE A 20 -4.09 43.98 -19.91
CA PHE A 20 -4.18 42.64 -20.55
C PHE A 20 -2.89 41.85 -20.39
N LEU A 21 -1.78 42.56 -20.57
CA LEU A 21 -0.48 41.92 -20.32
C LEU A 21 -0.30 41.39 -18.89
N UNK A 22 -0.76 41.99 -18.01
CA UNK A 22 -0.73 41.63 -16.61
C UNK A 22 -1.55 40.44 -16.32
N UNK A 23 -2.61 40.44 -16.94
CA UNK A 23 -3.44 39.36 -16.80
C UNK A 23 -2.91 38.15 -17.42
N UNK A 24 -2.28 38.36 -18.31
CA UNK A 24 -1.69 37.33 -19.02
C UNK A 24 -0.56 36.72 -18.28
N UNK A 25 0.06 37.43 -17.71
CA UNK A 25 1.15 37.00 -16.93
C UNK A 25 0.76 36.30 -15.69
N UNK A 26 -0.30 36.78 -15.18
CA UNK A 26 -0.85 36.13 -14.08
C UNK A 26 -1.37 34.78 -14.44
N UNK A 27 -1.94 34.69 -15.38
CA UNK A 27 -2.45 33.53 -15.88
C UNK A 27 -1.40 32.54 -16.23
N UNK A 28 -0.33 33.00 -16.60
CA UNK A 28 0.75 32.20 -16.93
C UNK A 28 1.44 31.63 -15.76
N UNK A 29 1.48 32.33 -14.85
CA UNK A 29 2.10 31.95 -13.66
C UNK A 29 1.34 30.93 -12.95
N VAL A 30 0.13 31.20 -12.73
CA VAL A 30 -0.80 30.25 -12.06
C VAL A 30 -0.84 28.90 -12.78
N SER A 31 -1.02 28.96 -14.07
CA SER A 31 -1.06 27.71 -14.86
C SER A 31 0.25 26.92 -14.76
N SER A 32 1.37 27.59 -14.81
CA SER A 32 2.69 26.91 -14.68
C SER A 32 2.85 26.28 -13.31
N VAL A 33 2.46 27.00 -12.26
CA VAL A 33 2.50 26.48 -10.88
C VAL A 33 1.57 25.26 -10.75
N LEU A 34 0.36 25.38 -11.28
CA LEU A 34 -0.60 24.26 -11.26
C LEU A 34 -0.05 23.05 -12.01
N ILE A 35 0.49 23.26 -13.21
CA ILE A 35 1.10 22.17 -14.01
C ILE A 35 2.27 21.53 -13.23
N PHE A 36 3.12 22.34 -12.63
CA PHE A 36 4.22 21.83 -11.83
C PHE A 36 3.70 21.02 -10.63
N CYS A 37 2.79 21.58 -9.83
CA CYS A 37 2.29 20.95 -8.60
C CYS A 37 1.41 19.72 -8.88
N GLU A 38 0.64 19.73 -9.97
CA GLU A 38 -0.29 18.64 -10.26
C GLU A 38 0.32 17.55 -11.16
N PHE A 39 1.40 17.84 -11.89
CA PHE A 39 1.95 16.90 -12.86
C PHE A 39 3.45 16.65 -12.68
N LEU A 40 4.27 17.70 -12.68
CA LEU A 40 5.71 17.53 -12.77
C LEU A 40 6.36 17.12 -11.45
N ILE A 41 5.84 17.58 -10.32
CA ILE A 41 6.45 17.32 -9.01
C ILE A 41 6.57 15.82 -8.71
N TYR A 42 5.59 15.03 -9.14
CA TYR A 42 5.60 13.56 -8.93
C TYR A 42 6.83 12.91 -9.57
N TYR A 43 7.16 13.33 -10.78
CA TYR A 43 8.35 12.82 -11.48
C TYR A 43 9.62 13.30 -10.80
N VAL A 44 9.68 14.60 -10.43
CA VAL A 44 10.87 15.18 -9.77
C VAL A 44 11.19 14.45 -8.46
N VAL A 45 10.15 14.16 -7.65
CA VAL A 45 10.32 13.45 -6.37
C VAL A 45 10.73 11.99 -6.61
N ILE A 46 10.00 11.27 -7.48
CA ILE A 46 10.23 9.85 -7.70
C ILE A 46 11.62 9.61 -8.33
N PHE A 47 12.07 10.47 -9.24
CA PHE A 47 13.38 10.31 -9.86
C PHE A 47 14.55 10.43 -8.85
N GLN A 48 14.30 10.96 -7.66
CA GLN A 48 15.29 11.02 -6.59
C GLN A 48 15.34 9.71 -5.79
N CYS A 49 14.32 8.85 -5.92
CA CYS A 49 14.26 7.59 -5.19
C CYS A 49 15.31 6.61 -5.68
N ARG A 50 15.99 5.98 -4.73
CA ARG A 50 17.00 4.95 -4.99
C ARG A 50 16.85 3.83 -3.96
N TRP A 51 17.24 2.64 -4.36
CA TRP A 51 17.31 1.54 -3.41
C TRP A 51 18.40 1.84 -2.36
N PRO A 52 18.15 1.57 -1.08
CA PRO A 52 19.21 1.70 -0.08
C PRO A 52 20.33 0.70 -0.36
N GLU A 53 21.56 1.10 -0.05
CA GLU A 53 22.71 0.21 -0.17
C GLU A 53 22.61 -0.89 0.91
N VAL A 54 22.62 -2.13 0.46
CA VAL A 54 22.70 -3.26 1.38
C VAL A 54 24.15 -3.40 1.83
N LYS A 55 24.42 -3.02 3.09
CA LYS A 55 25.72 -3.24 3.69
C LYS A 55 25.94 -4.75 3.80
N GLY A 56 26.80 -5.27 2.94
CA GLY A 56 27.20 -6.67 3.04
C GLY A 56 27.81 -6.92 4.41
N GLY A 57 27.21 -7.83 5.17
CA GLY A 57 27.78 -8.22 6.45
C GLY A 57 29.21 -8.72 6.24
N ALA A 58 30.16 -8.02 6.84
CA ALA A 58 31.57 -8.40 6.81
C ALA A 58 31.79 -9.63 7.73
N HIS A 59 31.22 -10.77 7.35
CA HIS A 59 31.55 -12.04 8.00
C HIS A 59 32.16 -13.00 6.99
N MET A 60 33.47 -12.88 6.92
CA MET A 60 34.50 -13.93 6.78
C MET A 60 34.23 -15.19 5.94
N GLY A 61 34.94 -15.24 4.82
CA GLY A 61 35.76 -16.42 4.51
C GLY A 61 35.12 -17.60 3.80
N LYS A 62 33.89 -17.51 3.30
CA LYS A 62 33.39 -18.50 2.32
C LYS A 62 32.90 -17.78 1.08
N LYS A 63 33.33 -18.24 -0.08
CA LYS A 63 32.84 -17.85 -1.38
C LYS A 63 31.37 -18.23 -1.48
N GLU A 64 30.49 -17.50 -0.79
CA GLU A 64 29.05 -17.65 -1.01
C GLU A 64 28.69 -16.94 -2.30
N THR A 65 27.94 -17.59 -3.15
CA THR A 65 27.27 -16.97 -4.28
C THR A 65 26.55 -15.72 -3.79
N PRO A 66 26.58 -14.61 -4.53
CA PRO A 66 25.90 -13.40 -4.09
C PRO A 66 24.44 -13.72 -3.84
N THR A 67 24.06 -13.66 -2.56
CA THR A 67 22.65 -13.82 -2.15
C THR A 67 21.83 -12.81 -2.94
N SER A 68 20.88 -13.28 -3.69
CA SER A 68 20.04 -12.40 -4.50
C SER A 68 19.25 -11.47 -3.59
N VAL A 69 19.46 -10.17 -3.73
CA VAL A 69 18.74 -9.15 -2.98
C VAL A 69 17.29 -9.13 -3.43
N LEU A 70 16.34 -9.14 -2.48
CA LEU A 70 14.91 -8.98 -2.77
C LEU A 70 14.58 -7.48 -2.74
N LYS A 71 14.07 -6.98 -3.85
CA LYS A 71 13.62 -5.59 -3.98
C LYS A 71 12.10 -5.56 -3.76
N ALA A 72 11.65 -5.01 -2.65
CA ALA A 72 10.23 -4.96 -2.29
C ALA A 72 9.77 -3.52 -2.06
N ILE A 73 8.64 -3.15 -2.67
CA ILE A 73 7.94 -1.90 -2.37
C ILE A 73 6.77 -2.26 -1.45
N ILE A 74 6.59 -1.48 -0.39
CA ILE A 74 5.48 -1.63 0.56
C ILE A 74 4.64 -0.36 0.50
N LEU A 75 3.36 -0.53 0.21
CA LEU A 75 2.35 0.55 0.16
C LEU A 75 1.22 0.19 1.12
N ALA A 76 0.45 1.19 1.53
CA ALA A 76 -0.75 0.99 2.34
C ALA A 76 -1.75 2.11 2.03
N ASP A 77 -3.01 1.85 2.34
CA ASP A 77 -4.04 2.90 2.46
C ASP A 77 -4.21 3.72 1.18
N THR A 78 -4.39 3.05 0.05
CA THR A 78 -4.60 3.74 -1.23
C THR A 78 -5.96 4.41 -1.30
N HIS A 79 -6.96 3.91 -0.56
CA HIS A 79 -8.28 4.51 -0.40
C HIS A 79 -8.87 5.01 -1.73
N LEU A 80 -9.01 4.11 -2.70
CA LEU A 80 -9.69 4.44 -3.95
C LEU A 80 -11.12 4.87 -3.64
N LEU A 81 -11.47 6.09 -4.02
CA LEU A 81 -12.78 6.67 -3.74
C LEU A 81 -13.88 5.90 -4.47
N GLY A 82 -14.94 5.55 -3.74
CA GLY A 82 -16.06 4.81 -4.27
C GLY A 82 -17.17 5.69 -4.86
N GLU A 83 -18.36 5.11 -4.98
CA GLU A 83 -19.52 5.74 -5.59
C GLU A 83 -20.21 6.74 -4.65
N ILE A 84 -20.17 6.49 -3.34
CA ILE A 84 -20.96 7.23 -2.34
C ILE A 84 -20.29 8.57 -2.01
N LYS A 85 -19.01 8.56 -1.64
CA LYS A 85 -18.27 9.75 -1.20
C LYS A 85 -17.36 10.32 -2.27
N GLY A 86 -17.11 9.57 -3.34
CA GLY A 86 -16.14 9.92 -4.35
C GLY A 86 -16.65 10.91 -5.39
N HIS A 87 -16.39 12.21 -5.18
CA HIS A 87 -16.67 13.22 -6.21
C HIS A 87 -15.82 12.92 -7.47
N TRP A 88 -16.40 13.06 -8.64
CA TRP A 88 -15.76 12.69 -9.92
C TRP A 88 -14.40 13.37 -10.15
N LEU A 89 -14.28 14.64 -9.76
CA LEU A 89 -13.03 15.40 -9.92
C LEU A 89 -11.93 14.87 -8.99
N ASP A 90 -12.29 14.54 -7.75
CA ASP A 90 -11.34 13.96 -6.78
C ASP A 90 -10.87 12.59 -7.25
N LYS A 91 -11.79 11.77 -7.76
CA LYS A 91 -11.43 10.48 -8.36
C LYS A 91 -10.43 10.67 -9.49
N LEU A 92 -10.78 11.54 -10.45
CA LEU A 92 -9.92 11.81 -11.62
C LEU A 92 -8.52 12.22 -11.18
N ARG A 93 -8.43 13.18 -10.24
CA ARG A 93 -7.16 13.72 -9.76
C ARG A 93 -6.35 12.68 -8.99
N ARG A 94 -6.94 12.05 -7.96
CA ARG A 94 -6.25 11.06 -7.12
C ARG A 94 -5.81 9.83 -7.91
N GLU A 95 -6.69 9.31 -8.77
CA GLU A 95 -6.37 8.14 -9.59
C GLU A 95 -5.22 8.43 -10.56
N TRP A 96 -5.26 9.61 -11.19
CA TRP A 96 -4.16 10.03 -12.06
C TRP A 96 -2.83 10.11 -11.29
N GLN A 97 -2.86 10.71 -10.09
CA GLN A 97 -1.68 10.86 -9.25
C GLN A 97 -1.14 9.48 -8.83
N MET A 98 -2.00 8.61 -8.33
CA MET A 98 -1.63 7.25 -7.91
C MET A 98 -1.06 6.44 -9.09
N GLU A 99 -1.75 6.46 -10.24
CA GLU A 99 -1.29 5.75 -11.44
C GLU A 99 0.10 6.24 -11.86
N ARG A 100 0.29 7.55 -11.94
CA ARG A 100 1.59 8.13 -12.36
C ARG A 100 2.70 7.79 -11.37
N SER A 101 2.44 7.96 -10.08
CA SER A 101 3.43 7.65 -9.03
C SER A 101 3.81 6.18 -9.06
N PHE A 102 2.83 5.29 -9.08
CA PHE A 102 3.06 3.85 -9.06
C PHE A 102 3.81 3.39 -10.32
N GLN A 103 3.35 3.80 -11.51
CA GLN A 103 3.98 3.37 -12.76
C GLN A 103 5.41 3.92 -12.90
N THR A 104 5.65 5.15 -12.44
CA THR A 104 6.99 5.74 -12.47
C THR A 104 7.93 5.02 -11.49
N ALA A 105 7.44 4.70 -10.29
CA ALA A 105 8.20 3.95 -9.29
C ALA A 105 8.55 2.54 -9.81
N LEU A 106 7.59 1.84 -10.41
CA LEU A 106 7.84 0.53 -11.02
C LEU A 106 8.90 0.60 -12.11
N TRP A 107 8.79 1.59 -12.99
CA TRP A 107 9.75 1.76 -14.08
C TRP A 107 11.16 2.06 -13.56
N LEU A 108 11.26 2.94 -12.57
CA LEU A 108 12.56 3.38 -12.03
C LEU A 108 13.21 2.31 -11.15
N LEU A 109 12.43 1.73 -10.24
CA LEU A 109 12.97 0.87 -9.17
C LEU A 109 12.97 -0.63 -9.53
N GLN A 110 12.11 -1.04 -10.46
CA GLN A 110 12.00 -2.44 -10.93
C GLN A 110 11.98 -3.44 -9.75
N PRO A 111 10.96 -3.36 -8.88
CA PRO A 111 10.87 -4.27 -7.72
C PRO A 111 10.54 -5.70 -8.16
N ASP A 112 10.99 -6.67 -7.36
CA ASP A 112 10.59 -8.08 -7.51
C ASP A 112 9.16 -8.29 -7.03
N ILE A 113 8.76 -7.54 -5.97
CA ILE A 113 7.45 -7.70 -5.33
C ILE A 113 6.96 -6.35 -4.80
N VAL A 114 5.65 -6.15 -4.88
CA VAL A 114 4.95 -5.01 -4.28
C VAL A 114 3.91 -5.56 -3.30
N PHE A 115 3.92 -5.06 -2.08
CA PHE A 115 2.90 -5.35 -1.07
C PHE A 115 2.01 -4.12 -0.90
N ILE A 116 0.68 -4.32 -0.88
CA ILE A 116 -0.29 -3.29 -0.48
C ILE A 116 -0.96 -3.79 0.80
N LEU A 117 -0.73 -3.10 1.91
CA LEU A 117 -1.08 -3.55 3.26
C LEU A 117 -2.51 -3.14 3.69
N GLY A 118 -3.45 -3.22 2.78
CA GLY A 118 -4.86 -3.01 3.10
C GLY A 118 -5.37 -1.61 2.80
N ASP A 119 -6.66 -1.44 3.05
CA ASP A 119 -7.45 -0.25 2.77
C ASP A 119 -7.25 0.23 1.33
N VAL A 120 -7.44 -0.75 0.42
CA VAL A 120 -7.36 -0.52 -1.03
C VAL A 120 -8.48 0.41 -1.47
N PHE A 121 -9.69 0.14 -0.98
CA PHE A 121 -10.92 0.87 -1.34
C PHE A 121 -11.45 1.65 -0.14
N ASP A 122 -11.79 2.93 -0.33
CA ASP A 122 -12.35 3.76 0.74
C ASP A 122 -13.73 3.26 1.18
N GLU A 123 -14.52 2.76 0.24
CA GLU A 123 -15.92 2.36 0.46
C GLU A 123 -16.17 0.86 0.26
N GLY A 124 -15.12 0.03 0.19
CA GLY A 124 -15.24 -1.41 -0.07
C GLY A 124 -16.27 -2.07 0.84
N LYS A 125 -16.25 -1.73 2.11
CA LYS A 125 -17.16 -2.30 3.13
C LYS A 125 -18.65 -2.01 2.86
N TRP A 126 -18.96 -0.96 2.09
CA TRP A 126 -20.33 -0.54 1.77
C TRP A 126 -20.71 -0.77 0.31
N SER A 127 -19.76 -1.11 -0.55
CA SER A 127 -19.95 -1.20 -1.99
C SER A 127 -20.98 -2.26 -2.38
N SER A 128 -21.90 -1.87 -3.27
CA SER A 128 -22.75 -2.83 -4.00
C SER A 128 -21.86 -3.73 -4.88
N PRO A 129 -22.36 -4.88 -5.37
CA PRO A 129 -21.58 -5.71 -6.29
C PRO A 129 -21.10 -4.97 -7.53
N GLN A 130 -21.91 -4.06 -8.07
CA GLN A 130 -21.57 -3.27 -9.26
C GLN A 130 -20.48 -2.24 -8.95
N ALA A 131 -20.64 -1.48 -7.84
CA ALA A 131 -19.64 -0.51 -7.39
C ALA A 131 -18.30 -1.19 -7.09
N TRP A 132 -18.34 -2.34 -6.42
CA TRP A 132 -17.15 -3.15 -6.14
C TRP A 132 -16.43 -3.55 -7.43
N ALA A 133 -17.18 -4.03 -8.43
CA ALA A 133 -16.60 -4.45 -9.71
C ALA A 133 -15.94 -3.25 -10.43
N ASP A 134 -16.55 -2.06 -10.36
CA ASP A 134 -15.97 -0.84 -10.95
C ASP A 134 -14.69 -0.44 -10.21
N ASP A 135 -14.72 -0.45 -8.88
CA ASP A 135 -13.56 -0.10 -8.05
C ASP A 135 -12.38 -1.06 -8.35
N VAL A 136 -12.66 -2.37 -8.45
CA VAL A 136 -11.67 -3.40 -8.80
C VAL A 136 -11.08 -3.11 -10.18
N ARG A 137 -11.92 -2.80 -11.17
CA ARG A 137 -11.47 -2.50 -12.55
C ARG A 137 -10.55 -1.28 -12.56
N ARG A 138 -10.90 -0.23 -11.80
CA ARG A 138 -10.08 0.99 -11.67
C ARG A 138 -8.74 0.68 -10.98
N PHE A 139 -8.77 -0.11 -9.91
CA PHE A 139 -7.55 -0.57 -9.22
C PHE A 139 -6.63 -1.30 -10.19
N GLN A 140 -7.16 -2.30 -10.92
CA GLN A 140 -6.36 -3.11 -11.85
C GLN A 140 -5.74 -2.28 -12.98
N LYS A 141 -6.41 -1.21 -13.38
CA LYS A 141 -5.88 -0.27 -14.38
C LYS A 141 -4.70 0.54 -13.82
N MET A 142 -4.87 1.12 -12.63
CA MET A 142 -3.87 2.01 -12.01
C MET A 142 -2.64 1.24 -11.54
N PHE A 143 -2.86 0.09 -10.92
CA PHE A 143 -1.79 -0.72 -10.31
C PHE A 143 -1.36 -1.88 -11.22
N LYS A 144 -1.39 -1.65 -12.51
CA LYS A 144 -0.88 -2.60 -13.51
C LYS A 144 0.64 -2.78 -13.31
N TYR A 145 1.09 -4.03 -13.38
CA TYR A 145 2.49 -4.38 -13.12
C TYR A 145 3.00 -5.37 -14.18
N PRO A 146 4.32 -5.38 -14.45
CA PRO A 146 4.91 -6.31 -15.40
C PRO A 146 4.98 -7.73 -14.84
N VAL A 147 5.13 -8.71 -15.71
CA VAL A 147 5.23 -10.14 -15.33
C VAL A 147 6.41 -10.41 -14.37
N SER A 148 7.45 -9.58 -14.45
CA SER A 148 8.64 -9.69 -13.59
C SER A 148 8.40 -9.28 -12.14
N THR A 149 7.28 -8.60 -11.86
CA THR A 149 6.94 -8.10 -10.52
C THR A 149 5.73 -8.87 -10.00
N GLU A 150 5.75 -9.27 -8.74
CA GLU A 150 4.59 -9.87 -8.07
C GLU A 150 3.84 -8.78 -7.30
N LEU A 151 2.51 -8.82 -7.30
CA LEU A 151 1.67 -7.94 -6.49
C LEU A 151 0.94 -8.78 -5.44
N VAL A 152 1.12 -8.43 -4.16
CA VAL A 152 0.43 -9.07 -3.03
C VAL A 152 -0.37 -7.99 -2.31
N VAL A 153 -1.69 -8.20 -2.23
CA VAL A 153 -2.61 -7.23 -1.62
C VAL A 153 -3.20 -7.87 -0.36
N ILE A 154 -3.12 -7.16 0.74
CA ILE A 154 -3.63 -7.56 2.06
C ILE A 154 -4.92 -6.78 2.32
N VAL A 155 -5.79 -7.32 3.14
CA VAL A 155 -7.09 -6.73 3.44
C VAL A 155 -7.00 -5.73 4.59
N GLY A 156 -7.73 -4.61 4.47
CA GLY A 156 -7.91 -3.63 5.54
C GLY A 156 -9.38 -3.47 5.92
N ASN A 157 -9.64 -2.62 6.91
CA ASN A 157 -11.00 -2.44 7.44
C ASN A 157 -11.93 -1.68 6.49
N HIS A 158 -11.40 -0.81 5.63
CA HIS A 158 -12.23 -0.16 4.61
C HIS A 158 -12.64 -1.13 3.50
N ASP A 159 -11.87 -2.19 3.27
CA ASP A 159 -12.19 -3.18 2.24
C ASP A 159 -13.36 -4.09 2.64
N ILE A 160 -13.39 -4.55 3.93
CA ILE A 160 -14.34 -5.58 4.39
C ILE A 160 -15.18 -5.15 5.60
N GLY A 161 -14.92 -3.98 6.18
CA GLY A 161 -15.54 -3.45 7.38
C GLY A 161 -14.68 -3.67 8.62
N PHE A 162 -14.91 -2.87 9.65
CA PHE A 162 -14.37 -3.14 10.97
C PHE A 162 -14.85 -4.52 11.43
N HIS A 163 -14.27 -5.07 12.47
CA HIS A 163 -14.60 -6.42 12.93
C HIS A 163 -16.10 -6.66 13.04
N TYR A 164 -16.84 -5.74 13.64
CA TYR A 164 -18.30 -5.84 13.83
C TYR A 164 -19.12 -5.69 12.53
N GLU A 165 -18.52 -5.17 11.45
CA GLU A 165 -19.13 -5.02 10.13
C GLU A 165 -18.71 -6.12 9.15
N MET A 166 -17.64 -6.86 9.51
CA MET A 166 -17.04 -7.90 8.66
C MET A 166 -18.02 -9.06 8.49
N THR A 167 -18.18 -9.51 7.23
CA THR A 167 -18.98 -10.69 6.90
C THR A 167 -18.19 -11.63 6.02
N THR A 168 -18.55 -12.92 6.06
CA THR A 168 -17.94 -13.92 5.18
C THR A 168 -18.05 -13.53 3.70
N TYR A 169 -19.17 -12.92 3.30
CA TYR A 169 -19.34 -12.44 1.93
C TYR A 169 -18.28 -11.42 1.53
N LYS A 170 -18.06 -10.40 2.38
CA LYS A 170 -17.09 -9.33 2.12
C LYS A 170 -15.65 -9.89 2.07
N VAL A 171 -15.33 -10.78 2.99
CA VAL A 171 -14.01 -11.44 3.03
C VAL A 171 -13.81 -12.26 1.75
N ASN A 172 -14.77 -13.13 1.40
CA ASN A 172 -14.66 -13.99 0.23
C ASN A 172 -14.53 -13.20 -1.07
N ARG A 173 -15.28 -12.10 -1.22
CA ARG A 173 -15.17 -11.28 -2.46
C ARG A 173 -13.79 -10.63 -2.58
N PHE A 174 -13.20 -10.20 -1.45
CA PHE A 174 -11.83 -9.64 -1.43
C PHE A 174 -10.81 -10.74 -1.78
N GLU A 175 -10.90 -11.90 -1.10
CA GLU A 175 -10.02 -13.05 -1.33
C GLU A 175 -10.04 -13.50 -2.79
N LYS A 176 -11.22 -13.52 -3.39
CA LYS A 176 -11.41 -13.92 -4.79
C LYS A 176 -10.70 -12.96 -5.77
N VAL A 177 -10.76 -11.66 -5.50
CA VAL A 177 -10.17 -10.65 -6.39
C VAL A 177 -8.64 -10.62 -6.26
N PHE A 178 -8.13 -10.66 -5.03
CA PHE A 178 -6.72 -10.42 -4.74
C PHE A 178 -5.92 -11.71 -4.47
N ASN A 179 -6.56 -12.88 -4.57
CA ASN A 179 -5.93 -14.17 -4.23
C ASN A 179 -5.30 -14.12 -2.83
N PHE A 180 -5.97 -13.41 -1.94
CA PHE A 180 -5.55 -13.22 -0.56
C PHE A 180 -6.10 -14.36 0.30
N THR A 181 -5.35 -14.81 1.27
CA THR A 181 -5.82 -15.75 2.30
C THR A 181 -5.05 -15.44 3.59
N SER A 182 -5.78 -15.21 4.67
CA SER A 182 -5.17 -15.00 6.00
C SER A 182 -4.38 -16.25 6.43
N GLY A 183 -3.23 -16.05 7.04
CA GLY A 183 -2.34 -17.14 7.45
C GLY A 183 -1.61 -17.78 6.29
N LYS A 184 -1.31 -17.03 5.24
CA LYS A 184 -0.56 -17.50 4.08
C LYS A 184 0.93 -17.20 4.27
N LEU A 185 1.77 -18.21 4.01
CA LEU A 185 3.22 -18.05 3.98
C LEU A 185 3.67 -17.84 2.53
N LEU A 186 4.45 -16.79 2.32
CA LEU A 186 5.11 -16.50 1.04
C LEU A 186 6.61 -16.49 1.26
N THR A 187 7.33 -17.31 0.49
CA THR A 187 8.79 -17.29 0.54
C THR A 187 9.34 -16.76 -0.78
N ARG A 188 10.13 -15.70 -0.72
CA ARG A 188 10.73 -15.08 -1.91
C ARG A 188 12.21 -14.81 -1.65
N LYS A 189 13.06 -15.32 -2.50
CA LYS A 189 14.54 -15.20 -2.42
C LYS A 189 15.06 -15.52 -1.00
N GLY A 190 14.50 -16.56 -0.36
CA GLY A 190 14.93 -17.00 0.96
C GLY A 190 14.36 -16.24 2.15
N ILE A 191 13.47 -15.25 1.90
CA ILE A 191 12.81 -14.47 2.96
C ILE A 191 11.37 -14.97 3.11
N ASN A 192 10.96 -15.23 4.35
CA ASN A 192 9.62 -15.71 4.68
C ASN A 192 8.73 -14.52 5.06
N PHE A 193 7.56 -14.41 4.43
CA PHE A 193 6.53 -13.40 4.74
C PHE A 193 5.26 -14.12 5.19
N VAL A 194 4.69 -13.66 6.31
CA VAL A 194 3.41 -14.15 6.83
C VAL A 194 2.36 -13.08 6.63
N VAL A 195 1.31 -13.40 5.89
CA VAL A 195 0.24 -12.46 5.52
C VAL A 195 -0.99 -12.74 6.38
N VAL A 196 -1.50 -11.72 7.08
CA VAL A 196 -2.57 -11.87 8.07
C VAL A 196 -3.71 -10.88 7.83
N ASN A 197 -4.95 -11.35 8.00
CA ASN A 197 -6.12 -10.48 8.12
C ASN A 197 -6.22 -10.00 9.59
N SER A 198 -5.65 -8.84 9.86
CA SER A 198 -5.64 -8.27 11.22
C SER A 198 -7.03 -7.87 11.72
N VAL A 199 -7.99 -7.59 10.81
CA VAL A 199 -9.38 -7.28 11.18
C VAL A 199 -10.05 -8.49 11.86
N ALA A 200 -9.60 -9.71 11.53
CA ALA A 200 -10.14 -10.95 12.08
C ALA A 200 -9.43 -11.42 13.36
N MET A 201 -8.63 -10.57 14.02
CA MET A 201 -7.81 -10.96 15.18
C MET A 201 -8.40 -10.47 16.52
N GLU A 202 -9.72 -10.45 16.64
CA GLU A 202 -10.41 -9.97 17.86
C GLU A 202 -10.50 -10.99 18.99
N GLY A 203 -10.31 -12.28 18.70
CA GLY A 203 -10.34 -13.33 19.72
C GLY A 203 -11.73 -13.72 20.23
N ASP A 204 -12.78 -13.23 19.59
CA ASP A 204 -14.17 -13.50 20.00
C ASP A 204 -14.75 -14.82 19.43
N GLY A 205 -13.94 -15.55 18.68
CA GLY A 205 -14.36 -16.81 18.09
C GLY A 205 -15.31 -16.71 16.92
N CYS A 206 -15.36 -15.58 16.25
CA CYS A 206 -16.16 -15.44 15.02
C CYS A 206 -15.70 -16.46 13.96
N ALA A 207 -16.56 -16.82 12.99
CA ALA A 207 -16.24 -17.85 12.00
C ALA A 207 -14.96 -17.52 11.21
N VAL A 208 -14.80 -16.27 10.78
CA VAL A 208 -13.60 -15.80 10.07
C VAL A 208 -12.39 -15.79 11.02
N CYS A 209 -12.61 -15.39 12.28
CA CYS A 209 -11.57 -15.29 13.31
C CYS A 209 -10.96 -16.67 13.61
N ARG A 210 -11.82 -17.66 13.89
CA ARG A 210 -11.37 -19.04 14.17
C ARG A 210 -10.54 -19.62 13.02
N THR A 211 -10.97 -19.35 11.79
CA THR A 211 -10.25 -19.81 10.59
C THR A 211 -8.87 -19.16 10.49
N SER A 212 -8.79 -17.86 10.72
CA SER A 212 -7.53 -17.10 10.67
C SER A 212 -6.57 -17.55 11.77
N GLU A 213 -7.07 -17.67 13.01
CA GLU A 213 -6.29 -18.13 14.16
C GLU A 213 -5.75 -19.55 13.95
N ALA A 214 -6.60 -20.47 13.49
CA ALA A 214 -6.19 -21.86 13.22
C ALA A 214 -5.07 -21.94 12.18
N LYS A 215 -5.17 -21.15 11.12
CA LYS A 215 -4.12 -21.06 10.09
C LYS A 215 -2.80 -20.51 10.65
N LEU A 216 -2.87 -19.48 11.52
CA LEU A 216 -1.68 -18.91 12.15
C LEU A 216 -0.99 -19.93 13.07
N VAL A 217 -1.77 -20.66 13.87
CA VAL A 217 -1.23 -21.72 14.74
C VAL A 217 -0.53 -22.79 13.90
N ALA A 218 -1.16 -23.23 12.81
CA ALA A 218 -0.58 -24.24 11.92
C ALA A 218 0.72 -23.71 11.26
N LEU A 219 0.71 -22.43 10.88
CA LEU A 219 1.88 -21.79 10.27
C LEU A 219 3.03 -21.61 11.27
N SER A 220 2.72 -21.18 12.50
CA SER A 220 3.69 -21.10 13.58
C SER A 220 4.36 -22.45 13.83
N HIS A 221 3.55 -23.51 13.87
CA HIS A 221 4.07 -24.88 14.00
C HIS A 221 5.01 -25.23 12.84
N LYS A 222 4.60 -24.92 11.59
CA LYS A 222 5.41 -25.18 10.39
C LYS A 222 6.75 -24.44 10.44
N LEU A 223 6.73 -23.15 10.82
CA LEU A 223 7.94 -22.32 10.95
C LEU A 223 8.87 -22.87 12.04
N ASN A 224 8.33 -23.18 13.20
CA ASN A 224 9.10 -23.71 14.34
C ASN A 224 9.75 -25.06 13.98
N CYS A 225 9.01 -25.95 13.34
CA CYS A 225 9.55 -27.24 12.91
C CYS A 225 10.66 -27.08 11.87
N SER A 226 10.48 -26.13 10.95
CA SER A 226 11.46 -25.86 9.90
C SER A 226 12.81 -25.38 10.43
N GLN A 227 12.79 -24.65 11.56
CA GLN A 227 14.00 -24.11 12.17
C GLN A 227 14.74 -25.11 13.06
N GLN A 228 14.08 -26.20 13.48
CA GLN A 228 14.68 -27.19 14.34
C GLN A 228 15.63 -28.12 13.54
N LYS A 229 16.69 -28.56 14.21
CA LYS A 229 17.58 -29.59 13.65
C LYS A 229 16.79 -30.89 13.51
N PRO A 230 17.02 -31.63 12.42
CA PRO A 230 16.33 -32.90 12.25
C PRO A 230 16.53 -33.84 13.46
N ASN A 231 15.44 -34.19 14.11
CA ASN A 231 15.43 -35.06 15.25
C ASN A 231 14.48 -36.24 14.94
N PRO A 232 15.02 -37.48 14.70
CA PRO A 232 14.17 -38.61 14.34
C PRO A 232 13.12 -38.98 15.39
N SER A 233 13.31 -38.56 16.64
CA SER A 233 12.35 -38.84 17.70
C SER A 233 11.18 -37.81 17.75
N ASN A 234 11.29 -36.71 17.02
CA ASN A 234 10.23 -35.69 17.00
C ASN A 234 9.25 -35.95 15.87
N LYS A 235 8.31 -36.88 16.09
CA LYS A 235 7.28 -37.26 15.10
C LYS A 235 6.41 -36.10 14.67
N ARG A 236 6.30 -35.02 15.47
CA ARG A 236 5.43 -33.86 15.15
C ARG A 236 5.97 -33.02 14.00
N CYS A 237 7.27 -33.10 13.72
CA CYS A 237 7.91 -32.30 12.67
C CYS A 237 8.38 -33.13 11.47
N SER A 238 8.10 -34.43 11.46
CA SER A 238 8.63 -35.37 10.41
C SER A 238 8.23 -35.00 8.99
N ASP A 239 7.02 -34.49 8.82
CA ASP A 239 6.42 -34.23 7.51
C ASP A 239 6.42 -32.77 7.11
N VAL A 240 7.13 -31.90 7.85
CA VAL A 240 7.15 -30.48 7.58
C VAL A 240 8.25 -30.16 6.55
N GLU A 241 7.84 -29.54 5.45
CA GLU A 241 8.76 -29.05 4.42
C GLU A 241 9.74 -28.03 5.04
N LYS A 242 11.02 -28.17 4.74
CA LYS A 242 12.03 -27.22 5.20
C LYS A 242 11.87 -25.88 4.50
N LEU A 243 11.73 -24.84 5.29
CA LEU A 243 11.67 -23.45 4.84
C LEU A 243 13.05 -22.80 5.00
N PRO A 244 13.32 -21.72 4.29
CA PRO A 244 14.51 -20.92 4.54
C PRO A 244 14.60 -20.50 6.03
N ALA A 245 15.81 -20.38 6.52
CA ALA A 245 16.08 -20.09 7.95
C ALA A 245 15.83 -18.63 8.34
N SER A 246 15.32 -17.79 7.42
CA SER A 246 15.01 -16.39 7.73
C SER A 246 13.89 -16.29 8.76
N GLU A 247 14.01 -15.37 9.67
CA GLU A 247 12.91 -14.98 10.55
C GLU A 247 11.75 -14.46 9.68
N PRO A 248 10.50 -14.79 9.99
CA PRO A 248 9.37 -14.36 9.18
C PRO A 248 9.08 -12.87 9.37
N ILE A 249 8.75 -12.20 8.26
CA ILE A 249 8.27 -10.82 8.27
C ILE A 249 6.75 -10.87 8.27
N LEU A 250 6.13 -10.33 9.32
CA LEU A 250 4.67 -10.25 9.43
C LEU A 250 4.15 -9.08 8.59
N LEU A 251 3.16 -9.34 7.77
CA LEU A 251 2.49 -8.35 6.92
C LEU A 251 0.99 -8.33 7.25
N GLN A 252 0.53 -7.22 7.74
CA GLN A 252 -0.87 -7.01 8.13
C GLN A 252 -1.23 -5.53 8.03
N HIS A 253 -2.52 -5.21 8.12
CA HIS A 253 -3.01 -3.84 8.01
C HIS A 253 -2.87 -3.09 9.34
N TYR A 254 -3.57 -3.55 10.40
CA TYR A 254 -3.48 -2.88 11.72
C TYR A 254 -2.09 -3.06 12.34
N PRO A 255 -1.47 -1.99 12.86
CA PRO A 255 -0.24 -2.13 13.64
C PRO A 255 -0.44 -3.01 14.88
N LEU A 256 0.63 -3.61 15.36
CA LEU A 256 0.62 -4.29 16.66
C LEU A 256 0.33 -3.28 17.78
N TYR A 257 -0.18 -3.78 18.89
CA TYR A 257 -0.52 -2.96 20.05
C TYR A 257 0.67 -2.12 20.52
N ARG A 258 0.43 -0.85 20.69
CA ARG A 258 1.26 0.07 21.43
C ARG A 258 0.36 1.15 22.04
N LYS A 259 0.76 1.65 23.21
CA LYS A 259 -0.08 2.61 23.95
C LYS A 259 -0.18 3.96 23.23
N SER A 260 0.94 4.44 22.70
CA SER A 260 1.06 5.73 22.00
C SER A 260 2.41 5.75 21.26
N ASP A 261 2.73 6.88 20.64
CA ASP A 261 4.03 7.09 20.00
C ASP A 261 5.08 7.71 20.94
N ALA A 262 4.84 7.68 22.26
CA ALA A 262 5.73 8.30 23.26
C ALA A 262 7.18 7.83 23.13
N GLU A 263 7.39 6.57 22.77
CA GLU A 263 8.74 5.96 22.67
C GLU A 263 9.36 6.11 21.28
N CYS A 264 8.60 6.63 20.31
CA CYS A 264 9.11 6.79 18.94
C CYS A 264 10.13 7.92 18.87
N SER A 265 11.19 7.69 18.14
CA SER A 265 12.27 8.66 17.93
C SER A 265 12.68 8.67 16.47
N GLY A 266 13.32 9.75 16.03
CA GLY A 266 13.76 9.92 14.65
C GLY A 266 13.04 11.06 13.97
N GLU A 267 13.42 11.31 12.74
CA GLU A 267 12.91 12.45 11.93
C GLU A 267 11.42 12.35 11.63
N ASP A 268 10.92 11.11 11.51
CA ASP A 268 9.53 10.84 11.17
C ASP A 268 8.64 10.59 12.39
N SER A 269 9.15 10.83 13.61
CA SER A 269 8.34 10.63 14.83
C SER A 269 7.26 11.70 14.94
N ALA A 270 6.14 11.34 15.59
CA ALA A 270 5.01 12.26 15.81
C ALA A 270 5.48 13.55 16.52
N PRO A 271 4.84 14.70 16.25
CA PRO A 271 5.14 15.94 16.97
C PRO A 271 4.97 15.77 18.50
N PRO A 272 5.71 16.53 19.31
CA PRO A 272 5.67 16.38 20.78
C PRO A 272 4.26 16.42 21.38
N GLU A 273 3.38 17.23 20.83
CA GLU A 273 1.99 17.38 21.28
C GLU A 273 1.13 16.14 20.97
N GLU A 274 1.51 15.34 19.99
CA GLU A 274 0.74 14.15 19.56
C GLU A 274 1.31 12.83 20.11
N LYS A 275 2.61 12.79 20.44
CA LYS A 275 3.30 11.58 20.88
C LYS A 275 2.60 10.82 22.01
N ASN A 276 1.97 11.55 22.93
CA ASN A 276 1.35 10.98 24.12
C ASN A 276 -0.14 10.66 23.97
N ILE A 277 -0.72 10.91 22.78
CA ILE A 277 -2.12 10.59 22.53
C ILE A 277 -2.28 9.07 22.49
N PRO A 278 -3.13 8.49 23.37
CA PRO A 278 -3.29 7.03 23.39
C PRO A 278 -4.00 6.52 22.13
N PHE A 279 -3.50 5.43 21.58
CA PHE A 279 -4.18 4.73 20.48
C PHE A 279 -5.39 3.95 21.01
N LYS A 280 -6.44 3.93 20.21
CA LYS A 280 -7.65 3.14 20.50
C LYS A 280 -7.44 1.71 20.01
N GLU A 281 -7.48 0.75 20.93
CA GLU A 281 -7.44 -0.66 20.58
C GLU A 281 -8.60 -1.02 19.65
N LYS A 282 -8.33 -1.92 18.69
CA LYS A 282 -9.31 -2.42 17.71
C LYS A 282 -9.76 -1.37 16.68
N TYR A 283 -9.15 -0.20 16.71
CA TYR A 283 -9.46 0.90 15.79
C TYR A 283 -8.17 1.46 15.16
N ASP A 284 -7.23 1.93 15.99
CA ASP A 284 -5.94 2.45 15.52
C ASP A 284 -4.86 1.35 15.50
N VAL A 285 -4.94 0.43 16.46
CA VAL A 285 -3.99 -0.68 16.65
C VAL A 285 -4.75 -1.95 17.05
N LEU A 286 -4.13 -3.11 16.89
CA LEU A 286 -4.67 -4.36 17.43
C LEU A 286 -4.78 -4.26 18.96
N SER A 287 -5.68 -5.06 19.55
CA SER A 287 -5.72 -5.21 21.00
C SER A 287 -4.42 -5.85 21.50
N GLN A 288 -4.11 -5.62 22.77
CA GLN A 288 -2.92 -6.23 23.39
C GLN A 288 -2.96 -7.75 23.27
N GLU A 289 -4.13 -8.36 23.52
CA GLU A 289 -4.34 -9.81 23.39
C GLU A 289 -4.08 -10.30 21.97
N ALA A 290 -4.65 -9.62 20.97
CA ALA A 290 -4.49 -9.99 19.55
C ALA A 290 -3.01 -9.90 19.13
N SER A 291 -2.30 -8.88 19.60
CA SER A 291 -0.88 -8.68 19.28
C SER A 291 0.02 -9.77 19.83
N GLN A 292 -0.37 -10.39 20.95
CA GLN A 292 0.36 -11.52 21.53
C GLN A 292 0.13 -12.83 20.77
N LYS A 293 -0.95 -12.92 20.01
CA LYS A 293 -1.29 -14.14 19.24
C LYS A 293 -0.66 -14.15 17.83
N VAL A 294 -0.28 -12.98 17.33
CA VAL A 294 0.29 -12.81 15.99
C VAL A 294 1.80 -12.86 16.04
#